data_16c9fcacbd878bd06a7aebe2b0bc1a11
#
_entry.id   16c9fcacbd878bd06a7aebe2b0bc1a11
#
_cell.length_a   1.000
_cell.length_b   1.000
_cell.length_c   1.000
_cell.angle_alpha   90.00
_cell.angle_beta   90.00
_cell.angle_gamma   90.00
#
_symmetry.space_group_name_H-M   'P 1'
#
loop_
_entity.id
_entity.type
_entity.pdbx_description
1 polymer ?
#
loop_
_entity_poly.entity_id
_entity_poly.type
_entity_poly.pdbx_seq_one_letter_code
_entity_poly.pdbx_strand_id
1 'polypeptide(L)'
;MFRLGGNSHARALRQLLALALASWFAVYLTAAQDKTVRFHVVALAEHGGIHKPFVDAAKAWLDKLSSENNFTVDYIEDTQQIDDAFLAQYNLFIQLNYPPYNWTDKAQTAFIKYIEQGRGGWIGFHHATLLGEFDGFQIWPWFHQFMGGIRFKNYIASFVTGAVAVEDRNHPVMKGVASPFVIENEEWYTYDTTPRPNVHVLASVDEKTYTPASDKKMGDHPVMWTNEHMKARNVYIFMGHRPEHFNNPSFTQIFTNAIFWAAGQQESCEK
;
A
#
# COMPACT_ATOMS: atom_id res chain seq x y z
N MET A 1 -69.98 -29.34 46.11
CA MET A 1 -68.98 -28.32 46.42
C MET A 1 -67.64 -28.64 45.71
N PHE A 2 -67.52 -28.20 44.46
CA PHE A 2 -66.33 -28.50 43.66
C PHE A 2 -65.47 -27.22 43.53
N ARG A 3 -64.23 -27.25 44.02
CA ARG A 3 -63.23 -26.20 43.77
C ARG A 3 -62.39 -26.58 42.57
N LEU A 4 -62.44 -25.81 41.54
CA LEU A 4 -61.63 -25.92 40.36
C LEU A 4 -60.21 -25.37 40.64
N GLY A 5 -59.19 -26.25 40.44
CA GLY A 5 -57.79 -25.87 40.42
C GLY A 5 -57.39 -25.34 39.02
N GLY A 6 -57.23 -24.04 38.94
CA GLY A 6 -56.83 -23.40 37.70
C GLY A 6 -55.77 -22.32 37.89
N ASN A 7 -54.51 -22.71 38.12
CA ASN A 7 -53.42 -21.72 38.12
C ASN A 7 -52.01 -22.27 37.85
N SER A 8 -51.84 -23.59 37.58
CA SER A 8 -50.49 -24.18 37.36
C SER A 8 -49.99 -24.02 35.92
N HIS A 9 -50.87 -24.12 34.92
CA HIS A 9 -50.47 -24.02 33.50
C HIS A 9 -50.08 -22.61 33.04
N ALA A 10 -50.71 -21.58 33.58
CA ALA A 10 -50.38 -20.19 33.24
C ALA A 10 -49.01 -19.73 33.78
N ARG A 11 -48.55 -20.29 34.90
CA ARG A 11 -47.21 -20.02 35.46
C ARG A 11 -46.11 -20.73 34.69
N ALA A 12 -46.34 -21.96 34.29
CA ALA A 12 -45.37 -22.76 33.48
C ALA A 12 -45.16 -22.14 32.08
N LEU A 13 -46.24 -21.66 31.44
CA LEU A 13 -46.16 -20.99 30.13
C LEU A 13 -45.39 -19.66 30.16
N ARG A 14 -45.57 -18.87 31.23
CA ARG A 14 -44.81 -17.62 31.42
C ARG A 14 -43.33 -17.84 31.72
N GLN A 15 -42.96 -18.92 32.42
CA GLN A 15 -41.57 -19.26 32.70
C GLN A 15 -40.86 -19.79 31.46
N LEU A 16 -41.52 -20.58 30.60
CA LEU A 16 -40.99 -21.04 29.34
C LEU A 16 -40.80 -19.93 28.31
N LEU A 17 -41.73 -18.94 28.27
CA LEU A 17 -41.57 -17.77 27.40
C LEU A 17 -40.42 -16.84 27.88
N ALA A 18 -40.21 -16.70 29.17
CA ALA A 18 -39.11 -15.90 29.72
C ALA A 18 -37.74 -16.54 29.46
N LEU A 19 -37.64 -17.88 29.53
CA LEU A 19 -36.42 -18.59 29.23
C LEU A 19 -36.09 -18.61 27.70
N ALA A 20 -37.10 -18.65 26.84
CA ALA A 20 -36.91 -18.54 25.40
C ALA A 20 -36.46 -17.14 24.95
N LEU A 21 -36.99 -16.06 25.56
CA LEU A 21 -36.55 -14.68 25.28
C LEU A 21 -35.14 -14.41 25.81
N ALA A 22 -34.75 -14.96 26.96
CA ALA A 22 -33.40 -14.82 27.49
C ALA A 22 -32.36 -15.53 26.67
N SER A 23 -32.67 -16.70 26.08
CA SER A 23 -31.77 -17.43 25.18
C SER A 23 -31.63 -16.73 23.83
N TRP A 24 -32.64 -16.05 23.31
CA TRP A 24 -32.55 -15.26 22.08
C TRP A 24 -31.70 -13.99 22.29
N PHE A 25 -31.78 -13.34 23.44
CA PHE A 25 -30.93 -12.19 23.76
C PHE A 25 -29.45 -12.57 23.98
N ALA A 26 -29.17 -13.77 24.52
CA ALA A 26 -27.81 -14.25 24.69
C ALA A 26 -27.11 -14.60 23.36
N VAL A 27 -27.87 -15.04 22.34
CA VAL A 27 -27.34 -15.35 21.00
C VAL A 27 -26.98 -14.08 20.19
N TYR A 28 -27.65 -12.94 20.43
CA TYR A 28 -27.32 -11.68 19.79
C TYR A 28 -26.16 -10.91 20.44
N LEU A 29 -25.77 -11.26 21.67
CA LEU A 29 -24.65 -10.61 22.38
C LEU A 29 -23.27 -11.24 22.09
N THR A 30 -23.21 -12.36 21.38
CA THR A 30 -21.94 -13.06 21.09
C THR A 30 -21.34 -12.74 19.71
N ALA A 31 -21.88 -11.81 18.95
CA ALA A 31 -21.42 -11.53 17.58
C ALA A 31 -20.61 -10.22 17.40
N ALA A 32 -20.29 -9.51 18.46
CA ALA A 32 -19.23 -8.51 18.43
C ALA A 32 -17.93 -9.19 18.84
N GLN A 33 -17.39 -10.06 17.99
CA GLN A 33 -15.99 -10.42 18.08
C GLN A 33 -15.21 -9.14 17.87
N ASP A 34 -14.56 -8.67 18.94
CA ASP A 34 -13.54 -7.61 18.88
C ASP A 34 -12.46 -8.13 17.94
N LYS A 35 -12.56 -7.79 16.65
CA LYS A 35 -11.54 -8.17 15.66
C LYS A 35 -10.28 -7.42 16.04
N THR A 36 -9.34 -8.09 16.67
CA THR A 36 -8.04 -7.51 16.97
C THR A 36 -7.42 -6.97 15.68
N VAL A 37 -6.92 -5.72 15.73
CA VAL A 37 -6.24 -5.09 14.59
C VAL A 37 -5.06 -5.97 14.18
N ARG A 38 -4.97 -6.30 12.89
CA ARG A 38 -3.95 -7.22 12.36
C ARG A 38 -2.58 -6.57 12.31
N PHE A 39 -2.51 -5.32 11.87
CA PHE A 39 -1.27 -4.54 11.75
C PHE A 39 -1.60 -3.05 11.57
N HIS A 40 -0.58 -2.21 11.78
CA HIS A 40 -0.68 -0.77 11.68
C HIS A 40 0.16 -0.25 10.51
N VAL A 41 -0.41 0.66 9.74
CA VAL A 41 0.21 1.31 8.58
C VAL A 41 0.32 2.80 8.83
N VAL A 42 1.45 3.39 8.47
CA VAL A 42 1.55 4.84 8.30
C VAL A 42 1.76 5.17 6.83
N ALA A 43 1.02 6.15 6.31
CA ALA A 43 1.17 6.65 4.96
C ALA A 43 1.64 8.12 4.99
N LEU A 44 2.87 8.35 4.54
CA LEU A 44 3.41 9.70 4.30
C LEU A 44 2.89 10.17 2.95
N ALA A 45 1.87 11.00 2.97
CA ALA A 45 1.12 11.44 1.81
C ALA A 45 1.64 12.79 1.31
N GLU A 46 1.89 12.89 -0.01
CA GLU A 46 2.20 14.19 -0.62
C GLU A 46 1.03 15.16 -0.40
N HIS A 47 1.37 16.38 0.03
CA HIS A 47 0.40 17.42 0.32
C HIS A 47 0.31 18.41 -0.83
N GLY A 48 -0.81 18.40 -1.56
CA GLY A 48 -1.06 19.33 -2.67
C GLY A 48 -0.47 18.87 -4.00
N GLY A 49 -0.21 19.85 -4.91
CA GLY A 49 0.33 19.59 -6.23
C GLY A 49 -0.60 18.82 -7.19
N ILE A 50 -0.02 18.47 -8.34
CA ILE A 50 -0.77 17.81 -9.42
C ILE A 50 -1.11 16.33 -9.11
N HIS A 51 -0.43 15.73 -8.14
CA HIS A 51 -0.66 14.34 -7.69
C HIS A 51 -1.71 14.21 -6.58
N LYS A 52 -2.21 15.34 -6.05
CA LYS A 52 -3.24 15.32 -5.01
C LYS A 52 -4.46 14.45 -5.37
N PRO A 53 -4.99 14.46 -6.60
CA PRO A 53 -6.11 13.58 -6.95
C PRO A 53 -5.81 12.08 -6.79
N PHE A 54 -4.59 11.63 -7.13
CA PHE A 54 -4.17 10.26 -6.88
C PHE A 54 -4.08 9.97 -5.39
N VAL A 55 -3.48 10.87 -4.60
CA VAL A 55 -3.32 10.72 -3.15
C VAL A 55 -4.68 10.64 -2.46
N ASP A 56 -5.64 11.49 -2.85
CA ASP A 56 -7.01 11.46 -2.31
C ASP A 56 -7.72 10.13 -2.64
N ALA A 57 -7.58 9.66 -3.89
CA ALA A 57 -8.14 8.36 -4.29
C ALA A 57 -7.48 7.19 -3.55
N ALA A 58 -6.16 7.26 -3.33
CA ALA A 58 -5.42 6.27 -2.57
C ALA A 58 -5.87 6.23 -1.10
N LYS A 59 -6.06 7.38 -0.45
CA LYS A 59 -6.58 7.46 0.92
C LYS A 59 -7.95 6.80 1.01
N ALA A 60 -8.89 7.15 0.13
CA ALA A 60 -10.23 6.58 0.12
C ALA A 60 -10.22 5.05 -0.11
N TRP A 61 -9.34 4.58 -1.00
CA TRP A 61 -9.18 3.16 -1.28
C TRP A 61 -8.55 2.42 -0.10
N LEU A 62 -7.50 2.99 0.53
CA LEU A 62 -6.85 2.43 1.73
C LEU A 62 -7.80 2.35 2.91
N ASP A 63 -8.62 3.38 3.15
CA ASP A 63 -9.62 3.40 4.23
C ASP A 63 -10.64 2.28 4.06
N LYS A 64 -11.11 2.07 2.83
CA LYS A 64 -11.99 0.94 2.51
C LYS A 64 -11.29 -0.40 2.75
N LEU A 65 -10.10 -0.59 2.18
CA LEU A 65 -9.35 -1.84 2.30
C LEU A 65 -9.03 -2.17 3.76
N SER A 66 -8.63 -1.16 4.55
CA SER A 66 -8.29 -1.33 5.96
C SER A 66 -9.49 -1.76 6.79
N SER A 67 -10.65 -1.14 6.56
CA SER A 67 -11.92 -1.51 7.20
C SER A 67 -12.34 -2.93 6.88
N GLU A 68 -12.22 -3.35 5.62
CA GLU A 68 -12.58 -4.70 5.15
C GLU A 68 -11.63 -5.78 5.68
N ASN A 69 -10.36 -5.43 5.97
CA ASN A 69 -9.30 -6.37 6.32
C ASN A 69 -8.75 -6.23 7.74
N ASN A 70 -9.35 -5.36 8.55
CA ASN A 70 -9.03 -5.16 9.96
C ASN A 70 -7.57 -4.76 10.23
N PHE A 71 -7.07 -3.74 9.52
CA PHE A 71 -5.85 -3.03 9.84
C PHE A 71 -6.11 -1.53 9.95
N THR A 72 -5.17 -0.76 10.46
CA THR A 72 -5.30 0.70 10.59
C THR A 72 -4.34 1.44 9.67
N VAL A 73 -4.73 2.63 9.22
CA VAL A 73 -3.89 3.52 8.43
C VAL A 73 -3.90 4.90 9.07
N ASP A 74 -2.72 5.39 9.47
CA ASP A 74 -2.52 6.76 9.89
C ASP A 74 -1.86 7.55 8.75
N TYR A 75 -2.36 8.76 8.51
CA TYR A 75 -1.83 9.63 7.45
C TYR A 75 -1.02 10.77 8.05
N ILE A 76 0.17 10.99 7.49
CA ILE A 76 1.03 12.12 7.80
C ILE A 76 1.40 12.87 6.51
N GLU A 77 1.62 14.16 6.59
CA GLU A 77 1.89 15.03 5.43
C GLU A 77 3.31 15.60 5.40
N ASP A 78 4.08 15.35 6.46
CA ASP A 78 5.49 15.73 6.57
C ASP A 78 6.27 14.72 7.43
N THR A 79 7.57 14.94 7.55
CA THR A 79 8.48 14.04 8.25
C THR A 79 8.86 14.48 9.68
N GLN A 80 8.23 15.56 10.19
CA GLN A 80 8.63 16.17 11.48
C GLN A 80 8.45 15.22 12.67
N GLN A 81 7.40 14.41 12.66
CA GLN A 81 7.09 13.47 13.73
C GLN A 81 7.83 12.14 13.62
N ILE A 82 8.48 11.87 12.48
CA ILE A 82 9.16 10.59 12.25
C ILE A 82 10.43 10.49 13.09
N ASP A 83 10.48 9.48 13.95
CA ASP A 83 11.64 9.02 14.68
C ASP A 83 11.54 7.51 14.98
N ASP A 84 12.52 6.96 15.70
CA ASP A 84 12.54 5.52 16.05
C ASP A 84 11.29 5.09 16.83
N ALA A 85 10.81 5.91 17.77
CA ALA A 85 9.63 5.59 18.59
C ALA A 85 8.33 5.68 17.80
N PHE A 86 8.24 6.65 16.90
CA PHE A 86 7.11 6.79 15.98
C PHE A 86 7.04 5.57 15.04
N LEU A 87 8.12 5.24 14.34
CA LEU A 87 8.14 4.12 13.40
C LEU A 87 7.96 2.75 14.07
N ALA A 88 8.33 2.60 15.34
CA ALA A 88 8.13 1.36 16.07
C ALA A 88 6.65 0.96 16.25
N GLN A 89 5.72 1.87 16.01
CA GLN A 89 4.28 1.63 16.12
C GLN A 89 3.69 1.00 14.85
N TYR A 90 4.43 0.98 13.73
CA TYR A 90 3.92 0.61 12.42
C TYR A 90 4.64 -0.60 11.83
N ASN A 91 3.85 -1.50 11.24
CA ASN A 91 4.32 -2.66 10.50
C ASN A 91 4.65 -2.35 9.04
N LEU A 92 4.06 -1.27 8.51
CA LEU A 92 4.20 -0.86 7.13
C LEU A 92 4.26 0.66 7.03
N PHE A 93 5.24 1.17 6.27
CA PHE A 93 5.36 2.55 5.86
C PHE A 93 5.03 2.68 4.37
N ILE A 94 4.03 3.48 4.02
CA ILE A 94 3.70 3.81 2.63
C ILE A 94 4.17 5.23 2.32
N GLN A 95 5.09 5.37 1.38
CA GLN A 95 5.51 6.65 0.83
C GLN A 95 4.61 6.99 -0.36
N LEU A 96 3.47 7.63 -0.05
CA LEU A 96 2.39 7.90 -0.99
C LEU A 96 2.68 9.19 -1.78
N ASN A 97 3.45 9.06 -2.84
CA ASN A 97 3.98 10.14 -3.68
C ASN A 97 4.85 11.18 -2.97
N TYR A 98 5.22 10.98 -1.71
CA TYR A 98 6.09 11.91 -1.03
C TYR A 98 7.53 11.78 -1.56
N PRO A 99 8.18 12.86 -2.02
CA PRO A 99 9.50 12.77 -2.61
C PRO A 99 10.59 12.45 -1.57
N PRO A 100 11.75 11.91 -1.97
CA PRO A 100 12.84 11.54 -1.06
C PRO A 100 13.74 12.73 -0.66
N TYR A 101 13.29 13.95 -0.84
CA TYR A 101 13.96 15.15 -0.38
C TYR A 101 13.09 15.90 0.63
N ASN A 102 13.67 16.88 1.33
CA ASN A 102 12.99 17.62 2.40
C ASN A 102 12.56 16.74 3.60
N TRP A 103 13.30 15.67 3.86
CA TRP A 103 13.14 14.88 5.07
C TRP A 103 14.03 15.43 6.18
N THR A 104 13.54 15.51 7.43
CA THR A 104 14.38 15.88 8.55
C THR A 104 15.48 14.83 8.78
N ASP A 105 16.66 15.25 9.27
CA ASP A 105 17.78 14.33 9.57
C ASP A 105 17.37 13.22 10.54
N LYS A 106 16.52 13.56 11.51
CA LYS A 106 15.94 12.62 12.46
C LYS A 106 15.12 11.54 11.75
N ALA A 107 14.25 11.97 10.81
CA ALA A 107 13.42 11.06 10.04
C ALA A 107 14.25 10.17 9.11
N GLN A 108 15.25 10.73 8.44
CA GLN A 108 16.17 9.94 7.61
C GLN A 108 16.87 8.86 8.43
N THR A 109 17.42 9.23 9.59
CA THR A 109 18.13 8.29 10.49
C THR A 109 17.21 7.17 10.97
N ALA A 110 16.00 7.49 11.38
CA ALA A 110 15.01 6.50 11.85
C ALA A 110 14.56 5.57 10.73
N PHE A 111 14.30 6.14 9.54
CA PHE A 111 13.87 5.37 8.38
C PHE A 111 14.94 4.39 7.88
N ILE A 112 16.22 4.80 7.84
CA ILE A 112 17.34 3.91 7.53
C ILE A 112 17.32 2.68 8.44
N LYS A 113 17.24 2.88 9.76
CA LYS A 113 17.17 1.78 10.72
C LYS A 113 15.93 0.91 10.55
N TYR A 114 14.78 1.53 10.26
CA TYR A 114 13.53 0.83 10.03
C TYR A 114 13.65 -0.16 8.86
N ILE A 115 14.27 0.26 7.76
CA ILE A 115 14.48 -0.56 6.57
C ILE A 115 15.61 -1.57 6.76
N GLU A 116 16.81 -1.13 7.18
CA GLU A 116 17.99 -2.00 7.27
C GLU A 116 17.85 -3.07 8.33
N GLN A 117 17.14 -2.79 9.43
CA GLN A 117 16.93 -3.75 10.52
C GLN A 117 15.69 -4.62 10.31
N GLY A 118 14.84 -4.33 9.30
CA GLY A 118 13.62 -5.07 9.04
C GLY A 118 12.55 -4.87 10.11
N ARG A 119 12.44 -3.65 10.65
CA ARG A 119 11.47 -3.33 11.71
C ARG A 119 10.03 -3.27 11.19
N GLY A 120 9.86 -2.99 9.90
CA GLY A 120 8.59 -2.99 9.17
C GLY A 120 8.83 -2.92 7.68
N GLY A 121 7.78 -3.04 6.87
CA GLY A 121 7.88 -2.98 5.41
C GLY A 121 7.78 -1.58 4.84
N TRP A 122 8.04 -1.46 3.54
CA TRP A 122 7.92 -0.20 2.81
C TRP A 122 7.27 -0.40 1.43
N ILE A 123 6.40 0.56 1.06
CA ILE A 123 5.87 0.70 -0.30
C ILE A 123 6.09 2.15 -0.72
N GLY A 124 6.73 2.36 -1.86
CA GLY A 124 6.91 3.69 -2.44
C GLY A 124 6.21 3.84 -3.77
N PHE A 125 5.63 5.00 -4.00
CA PHE A 125 4.96 5.34 -5.25
C PHE A 125 5.67 6.49 -5.96
N HIS A 126 5.66 6.45 -7.27
CA HIS A 126 5.94 7.52 -8.24
C HIS A 126 7.05 8.48 -7.80
N HIS A 127 6.72 9.55 -7.05
CA HIS A 127 7.67 10.53 -6.54
C HIS A 127 8.75 9.95 -5.61
N ALA A 128 8.61 8.72 -5.11
CA ALA A 128 9.69 8.08 -4.37
C ALA A 128 10.97 7.90 -5.21
N THR A 129 10.87 7.96 -6.54
CA THR A 129 12.03 7.98 -7.46
C THR A 129 12.39 9.36 -7.99
N LEU A 130 11.86 10.42 -7.44
CA LEU A 130 12.29 11.79 -7.77
C LEU A 130 13.64 12.08 -7.11
N LEU A 131 14.66 11.35 -7.59
CA LEU A 131 16.01 11.31 -7.05
C LEU A 131 16.92 12.24 -7.81
N GLY A 132 17.27 13.36 -7.18
CA GLY A 132 18.05 14.42 -7.77
C GLY A 132 18.27 15.55 -6.77
N GLU A 133 18.60 16.70 -7.31
CA GLU A 133 18.70 17.94 -6.55
C GLU A 133 17.52 18.82 -6.94
N PHE A 134 16.57 18.94 -6.01
CA PHE A 134 15.31 19.65 -6.23
C PHE A 134 15.07 20.69 -5.14
N ASP A 135 14.56 21.83 -5.49
CA ASP A 135 14.15 22.88 -4.55
C ASP A 135 15.24 23.29 -3.53
N GLY A 136 16.53 23.16 -3.92
CA GLY A 136 17.68 23.43 -3.05
C GLY A 136 18.09 22.29 -2.13
N PHE A 137 17.36 21.17 -2.12
CA PHE A 137 17.74 19.99 -1.38
C PHE A 137 18.72 19.13 -2.17
N GLN A 138 19.70 18.57 -1.44
CA GLN A 138 20.64 17.61 -2.01
C GLN A 138 20.01 16.22 -2.08
N ILE A 139 20.47 15.40 -3.03
CA ILE A 139 20.08 14.00 -3.10
C ILE A 139 20.41 13.29 -1.79
N TRP A 140 19.48 12.49 -1.28
CA TRP A 140 19.71 11.64 -0.11
C TRP A 140 20.50 10.38 -0.52
N PRO A 141 21.81 10.26 -0.20
CA PRO A 141 22.66 9.24 -0.77
C PRO A 141 22.22 7.81 -0.43
N TRP A 142 21.78 7.60 0.80
CA TRP A 142 21.29 6.28 1.23
C TRP A 142 20.04 5.88 0.45
N PHE A 143 19.07 6.79 0.32
CA PHE A 143 17.83 6.50 -0.40
C PHE A 143 18.08 6.27 -1.90
N HIS A 144 19.03 7.00 -2.48
CA HIS A 144 19.49 6.78 -3.84
C HIS A 144 20.01 5.34 -4.04
N GLN A 145 20.84 4.82 -3.12
CA GLN A 145 21.30 3.42 -3.16
C GLN A 145 20.15 2.44 -2.90
N PHE A 146 19.25 2.76 -1.97
CA PHE A 146 18.06 1.96 -1.69
C PHE A 146 17.20 1.75 -2.94
N MET A 147 17.06 2.78 -3.77
CA MET A 147 16.28 2.75 -5.02
C MET A 147 17.04 2.19 -6.23
N GLY A 148 18.19 1.58 -6.02
CA GLY A 148 18.97 0.93 -7.08
C GLY A 148 20.03 1.81 -7.76
N GLY A 149 20.34 2.98 -7.19
CA GLY A 149 21.40 3.87 -7.68
C GLY A 149 20.99 4.71 -8.90
N ILE A 150 19.70 4.92 -9.08
CA ILE A 150 19.14 5.71 -10.20
C ILE A 150 19.00 7.19 -9.84
N ARG A 151 19.07 8.06 -10.87
CA ARG A 151 18.67 9.46 -10.77
C ARG A 151 17.55 9.75 -11.76
N PHE A 152 16.58 10.55 -11.33
CA PHE A 152 15.57 11.09 -12.23
C PHE A 152 16.24 11.89 -13.35
N LYS A 153 15.83 11.62 -14.58
CA LYS A 153 16.38 12.29 -15.77
C LYS A 153 15.33 13.13 -16.50
N ASN A 154 14.15 12.55 -16.72
CA ASN A 154 13.11 13.19 -17.52
C ASN A 154 11.76 12.47 -17.30
N TYR A 155 10.68 13.04 -17.83
CA TYR A 155 9.34 12.45 -17.80
C TYR A 155 8.58 12.74 -19.10
N ILE A 156 7.51 11.98 -19.33
CA ILE A 156 6.62 12.16 -20.50
C ILE A 156 5.44 13.01 -20.08
N ALA A 157 5.51 14.31 -20.25
CA ALA A 157 4.52 15.29 -19.80
C ALA A 157 3.13 15.17 -20.46
N SER A 158 3.06 14.50 -21.63
CA SER A 158 1.79 14.32 -22.38
C SER A 158 0.92 13.19 -21.87
N PHE A 159 1.30 12.50 -20.81
CA PHE A 159 0.66 11.26 -20.33
C PHE A 159 0.48 10.23 -21.43
N VAL A 160 1.11 9.10 -21.29
CA VAL A 160 1.01 8.01 -22.27
C VAL A 160 0.52 6.73 -21.63
N THR A 161 -0.30 6.03 -22.39
CA THR A 161 -0.68 4.65 -22.08
C THR A 161 0.46 3.71 -22.43
N GLY A 162 0.77 2.75 -21.57
CA GLY A 162 1.81 1.76 -21.79
C GLY A 162 1.40 0.38 -21.27
N ALA A 163 1.88 -0.68 -21.94
CA ALA A 163 1.71 -2.04 -21.46
C ALA A 163 2.87 -2.45 -20.55
N VAL A 164 2.54 -2.96 -19.38
CA VAL A 164 3.50 -3.40 -18.36
C VAL A 164 3.55 -4.92 -18.35
N ALA A 165 4.74 -5.46 -18.54
CA ALA A 165 4.99 -6.89 -18.48
C ALA A 165 5.48 -7.29 -17.09
N VAL A 166 4.88 -8.32 -16.49
CA VAL A 166 5.36 -8.94 -15.25
C VAL A 166 6.58 -9.80 -15.55
N GLU A 167 7.69 -9.53 -14.86
CA GLU A 167 8.94 -10.30 -15.01
C GLU A 167 9.02 -11.46 -14.02
N ASP A 168 8.67 -11.23 -12.75
CA ASP A 168 8.60 -12.29 -11.75
C ASP A 168 7.15 -12.57 -11.33
N ARG A 169 6.55 -13.60 -11.93
CA ARG A 169 5.19 -14.06 -11.60
C ARG A 169 5.09 -14.81 -10.27
N ASN A 170 6.23 -15.24 -9.71
CA ASN A 170 6.26 -16.00 -8.47
C ASN A 170 6.35 -15.09 -7.24
N HIS A 171 6.76 -13.84 -7.43
CA HIS A 171 6.82 -12.88 -6.33
C HIS A 171 5.41 -12.62 -5.76
N PRO A 172 5.21 -12.65 -4.43
CA PRO A 172 3.89 -12.50 -3.82
C PRO A 172 3.12 -11.24 -4.26
N VAL A 173 3.82 -10.12 -4.48
CA VAL A 173 3.22 -8.87 -4.97
C VAL A 173 2.58 -9.03 -6.35
N MET A 174 3.07 -9.94 -7.19
CA MET A 174 2.58 -10.14 -8.56
C MET A 174 1.56 -11.28 -8.68
N LYS A 175 1.18 -11.91 -7.57
CA LYS A 175 0.21 -13.01 -7.57
C LYS A 175 -1.15 -12.56 -8.10
N GLY A 176 -1.67 -13.30 -9.10
CA GLY A 176 -2.96 -13.02 -9.73
C GLY A 176 -2.99 -11.80 -10.67
N VAL A 177 -1.86 -11.13 -10.87
CA VAL A 177 -1.75 -9.98 -11.78
C VAL A 177 -1.68 -10.44 -13.23
N ALA A 178 -2.47 -9.83 -14.09
CA ALA A 178 -2.41 -10.06 -15.54
C ALA A 178 -1.04 -9.64 -16.10
N SER A 179 -0.58 -10.28 -17.18
CA SER A 179 0.64 -9.85 -17.88
C SER A 179 0.53 -10.14 -19.39
N PRO A 180 0.69 -9.13 -20.24
CA PRO A 180 0.83 -7.73 -19.83
C PRO A 180 -0.48 -7.16 -19.24
N PHE A 181 -0.37 -6.06 -18.50
CA PHE A 181 -1.50 -5.20 -18.14
C PHE A 181 -1.24 -3.77 -18.65
N VAL A 182 -2.31 -3.04 -18.90
CA VAL A 182 -2.22 -1.69 -19.48
C VAL A 182 -2.39 -0.66 -18.37
N ILE A 183 -1.50 0.33 -18.35
CA ILE A 183 -1.61 1.54 -17.52
C ILE A 183 -1.89 2.71 -18.44
N GLU A 184 -3.04 3.33 -18.23
CA GLU A 184 -3.52 4.42 -19.07
C GLU A 184 -3.07 5.78 -18.52
N ASN A 185 -2.65 6.67 -19.41
CA ASN A 185 -2.38 8.06 -19.11
C ASN A 185 -1.42 8.28 -17.90
N GLU A 186 -0.27 7.61 -17.90
CA GLU A 186 0.74 7.77 -16.85
C GLU A 186 1.83 8.73 -17.30
N GLU A 187 2.45 9.42 -16.32
CA GLU A 187 3.61 10.29 -16.49
C GLU A 187 4.91 9.50 -16.34
N TRP A 188 5.23 8.66 -17.34
CA TRP A 188 6.42 7.79 -17.27
C TRP A 188 7.71 8.58 -17.08
N TYR A 189 8.46 8.26 -16.01
CA TYR A 189 9.80 8.81 -15.78
C TYR A 189 10.84 8.03 -16.55
N THR A 190 11.93 8.72 -16.89
CA THR A 190 13.16 8.07 -17.29
C THR A 190 14.26 8.38 -16.28
N TYR A 191 15.18 7.45 -16.12
CA TYR A 191 16.32 7.58 -15.22
C TYR A 191 17.62 7.65 -16.01
N ASP A 192 18.69 8.09 -15.37
CA ASP A 192 20.03 8.15 -15.96
C ASP A 192 20.61 6.76 -16.25
N THR A 193 20.19 5.75 -15.47
CA THR A 193 20.55 4.34 -15.63
C THR A 193 19.39 3.43 -15.26
N THR A 194 19.49 2.13 -15.59
CA THR A 194 18.54 1.13 -15.11
C THR A 194 18.85 0.71 -13.66
N PRO A 195 17.85 0.52 -12.79
CA PRO A 195 18.07 0.02 -11.43
C PRO A 195 18.44 -1.46 -11.37
N ARG A 196 18.23 -2.20 -12.46
CA ARG A 196 18.29 -3.67 -12.56
C ARG A 196 19.53 -4.32 -11.92
N PRO A 197 20.75 -3.78 -12.04
CA PRO A 197 21.91 -4.42 -11.42
C PRO A 197 21.88 -4.47 -9.89
N ASN A 198 21.05 -3.61 -9.26
CA ASN A 198 21.05 -3.39 -7.81
C ASN A 198 19.72 -3.73 -7.13
N VAL A 199 18.72 -4.19 -7.90
CA VAL A 199 17.37 -4.51 -7.40
C VAL A 199 16.82 -5.74 -8.11
N HIS A 200 15.81 -6.36 -7.52
CA HIS A 200 15.01 -7.41 -8.14
C HIS A 200 13.80 -6.79 -8.85
N VAL A 201 13.81 -6.83 -10.18
CA VAL A 201 12.73 -6.22 -10.99
C VAL A 201 11.52 -7.16 -11.05
N LEU A 202 10.35 -6.60 -10.74
CA LEU A 202 9.07 -7.31 -10.76
C LEU A 202 8.28 -7.07 -12.06
N ALA A 203 8.39 -5.87 -12.62
CA ALA A 203 7.71 -5.51 -13.86
C ALA A 203 8.42 -4.38 -14.60
N SER A 204 8.30 -4.39 -15.93
CA SER A 204 8.81 -3.36 -16.83
C SER A 204 7.76 -2.92 -17.83
N VAL A 205 7.79 -1.65 -18.24
CA VAL A 205 6.92 -1.16 -19.30
C VAL A 205 7.57 -1.41 -20.67
N ASP A 206 6.77 -1.88 -21.62
CA ASP A 206 7.21 -1.96 -23.01
C ASP A 206 6.99 -0.61 -23.72
N GLU A 207 8.07 0.16 -23.84
CA GLU A 207 8.06 1.50 -24.45
C GLU A 207 7.61 1.50 -25.93
N LYS A 208 7.54 0.34 -26.59
CA LYS A 208 7.00 0.22 -27.96
C LYS A 208 5.49 0.35 -27.97
N THR A 209 4.84 0.13 -26.82
CA THR A 209 3.38 0.21 -26.66
C THR A 209 2.89 1.59 -26.30
N TYR A 210 3.78 2.56 -26.10
CA TYR A 210 3.39 3.93 -25.72
C TYR A 210 2.43 4.55 -26.74
N THR A 211 1.27 5.00 -26.22
CA THR A 211 0.23 5.67 -27.01
C THR A 211 -0.23 6.94 -26.27
N PRO A 212 0.01 8.14 -26.84
CA PRO A 212 0.80 8.41 -28.05
C PRO A 212 2.26 8.01 -27.90
N ALA A 213 2.94 7.75 -29.01
CA ALA A 213 4.36 7.39 -29.00
C ALA A 213 5.22 8.51 -28.40
N SER A 214 6.29 8.15 -27.68
CA SER A 214 7.24 9.07 -27.09
C SER A 214 8.67 8.78 -27.54
N ASP A 215 9.49 9.81 -27.63
CA ASP A 215 10.94 9.73 -27.82
C ASP A 215 11.72 9.57 -26.51
N LYS A 216 11.06 9.84 -25.37
CA LYS A 216 11.62 9.66 -24.03
C LYS A 216 11.58 8.19 -23.65
N LYS A 217 12.72 7.54 -23.77
CA LYS A 217 12.87 6.09 -23.59
C LYS A 217 14.14 5.75 -22.82
N MET A 218 14.10 4.63 -22.11
CA MET A 218 15.25 3.99 -21.46
C MET A 218 15.74 2.76 -22.22
N GLY A 219 14.83 2.11 -22.98
CA GLY A 219 15.08 0.82 -23.60
C GLY A 219 14.73 -0.34 -22.65
N ASP A 220 15.51 -0.56 -21.61
CA ASP A 220 15.15 -1.39 -20.45
C ASP A 220 14.50 -0.47 -19.40
N HIS A 221 13.20 -0.66 -19.15
CA HIS A 221 12.43 0.28 -18.36
C HIS A 221 11.68 -0.39 -17.19
N PRO A 222 12.39 -0.79 -16.11
CA PRO A 222 11.76 -1.26 -14.90
C PRO A 222 10.83 -0.21 -14.28
N VAL A 223 9.63 -0.64 -13.90
CA VAL A 223 8.62 0.23 -13.27
C VAL A 223 8.15 -0.29 -11.92
N MET A 224 8.56 -1.52 -11.56
CA MET A 224 8.35 -2.09 -10.23
C MET A 224 9.53 -2.95 -9.84
N TRP A 225 9.98 -2.81 -8.60
CA TRP A 225 11.09 -3.62 -8.07
C TRP A 225 11.10 -3.69 -6.55
N THR A 226 11.87 -4.64 -6.03
CA THR A 226 12.25 -4.76 -4.62
C THR A 226 13.76 -4.68 -4.48
N ASN A 227 14.24 -4.18 -3.35
CA ASN A 227 15.65 -4.24 -3.00
C ASN A 227 15.88 -5.34 -1.96
N GLU A 228 16.37 -6.49 -2.43
CA GLU A 228 16.59 -7.69 -1.61
C GLU A 228 17.83 -7.59 -0.69
N HIS A 229 18.64 -6.53 -0.84
CA HIS A 229 19.76 -6.26 0.07
C HIS A 229 19.29 -5.69 1.41
N MET A 230 18.01 -5.30 1.52
CA MET A 230 17.40 -4.78 2.74
C MET A 230 16.70 -5.89 3.52
N LYS A 231 16.70 -5.79 4.86
CA LYS A 231 15.96 -6.75 5.70
C LYS A 231 14.45 -6.51 5.66
N ALA A 232 14.02 -5.25 5.53
CA ALA A 232 12.62 -4.90 5.35
C ALA A 232 12.10 -5.39 4.00
N ARG A 233 10.92 -5.99 3.96
CA ARG A 233 10.20 -6.19 2.71
C ARG A 233 9.85 -4.83 2.12
N ASN A 234 10.24 -4.60 0.89
CA ASN A 234 10.07 -3.30 0.26
C ASN A 234 9.68 -3.45 -1.19
N VAL A 235 8.84 -2.56 -1.69
CA VAL A 235 8.48 -2.52 -3.10
C VAL A 235 8.24 -1.10 -3.57
N TYR A 236 8.83 -0.78 -4.71
CA TYR A 236 8.52 0.43 -5.45
C TYR A 236 7.50 0.12 -6.55
N ILE A 237 6.48 0.97 -6.66
CA ILE A 237 5.42 0.92 -7.67
C ILE A 237 5.41 2.27 -8.38
N PHE A 238 5.79 2.28 -9.66
CA PHE A 238 5.90 3.53 -10.42
C PHE A 238 4.57 4.27 -10.54
N MET A 239 3.47 3.55 -10.80
CA MET A 239 2.16 4.13 -11.07
C MET A 239 1.65 4.93 -9.88
N GLY A 240 1.50 6.24 -10.03
CA GLY A 240 1.14 7.12 -8.92
C GLY A 240 0.62 8.50 -9.33
N HIS A 241 0.36 8.72 -10.62
CA HIS A 241 -0.04 10.04 -11.09
C HIS A 241 -1.56 10.21 -11.18
N ARG A 242 -2.29 9.17 -11.61
CA ARG A 242 -3.70 9.28 -11.98
C ARG A 242 -4.63 8.56 -10.99
N PRO A 243 -5.69 9.21 -10.50
CA PRO A 243 -6.68 8.56 -9.63
C PRO A 243 -7.41 7.40 -10.31
N GLU A 244 -7.52 7.40 -11.65
CA GLU A 244 -8.16 6.35 -12.43
C GLU A 244 -7.45 5.00 -12.32
N HIS A 245 -6.19 4.95 -11.86
CA HIS A 245 -5.48 3.69 -11.60
C HIS A 245 -6.21 2.81 -10.57
N PHE A 246 -6.98 3.41 -9.65
CA PHE A 246 -7.81 2.66 -8.71
C PHE A 246 -9.00 1.94 -9.35
N ASN A 247 -9.30 2.21 -10.64
CA ASN A 247 -10.25 1.44 -11.45
C ASN A 247 -9.57 0.29 -12.21
N ASN A 248 -8.23 0.21 -12.20
CA ASN A 248 -7.48 -0.85 -12.87
C ASN A 248 -7.32 -2.05 -11.93
N PRO A 249 -7.88 -3.22 -12.27
CA PRO A 249 -7.84 -4.39 -11.39
C PRO A 249 -6.41 -4.92 -11.15
N SER A 250 -5.51 -4.78 -12.14
CA SER A 250 -4.11 -5.17 -11.95
C SER A 250 -3.40 -4.26 -10.96
N PHE A 251 -3.61 -2.94 -11.04
CA PHE A 251 -3.02 -1.98 -10.11
C PHE A 251 -3.52 -2.21 -8.68
N THR A 252 -4.83 -2.34 -8.49
CA THR A 252 -5.40 -2.56 -7.16
C THR A 252 -5.01 -3.93 -6.58
N GLN A 253 -4.87 -4.97 -7.42
CA GLN A 253 -4.35 -6.26 -7.00
C GLN A 253 -2.89 -6.16 -6.55
N ILE A 254 -2.04 -5.48 -7.31
CA ILE A 254 -0.64 -5.22 -6.96
C ILE A 254 -0.55 -4.50 -5.61
N PHE A 255 -1.30 -3.42 -5.43
CA PHE A 255 -1.23 -2.64 -4.21
C PHE A 255 -1.76 -3.42 -3.00
N THR A 256 -2.85 -4.18 -3.16
CA THR A 256 -3.35 -5.09 -2.12
C THR A 256 -2.28 -6.11 -1.72
N ASN A 257 -1.71 -6.81 -2.69
CA ASN A 257 -0.68 -7.81 -2.45
C ASN A 257 0.56 -7.19 -1.75
N ALA A 258 0.97 -6.00 -2.20
CA ALA A 258 2.10 -5.28 -1.64
C ALA A 258 1.89 -4.94 -0.16
N ILE A 259 0.70 -4.46 0.22
CA ILE A 259 0.35 -4.14 1.61
C ILE A 259 0.51 -5.37 2.51
N PHE A 260 -0.15 -6.48 2.17
CA PHE A 260 -0.11 -7.67 3.00
C PHE A 260 1.27 -8.32 3.04
N TRP A 261 1.96 -8.36 1.90
CA TRP A 261 3.32 -8.91 1.84
C TRP A 261 4.32 -8.04 2.63
N ALA A 262 4.32 -6.73 2.43
CA ALA A 262 5.28 -5.85 3.08
C ALA A 262 5.01 -5.72 4.59
N ALA A 263 3.75 -5.75 5.02
CA ALA A 263 3.39 -5.79 6.45
C ALA A 263 3.75 -7.12 7.14
N GLY A 264 4.34 -8.09 6.43
CA GLY A 264 4.71 -9.39 7.00
C GLY A 264 3.52 -10.34 7.20
N GLN A 265 2.36 -10.02 6.65
CA GLN A 265 1.18 -10.86 6.74
C GLN A 265 1.24 -11.95 5.67
N GLN A 266 1.03 -13.20 6.06
CA GLN A 266 0.74 -14.25 5.08
C GLN A 266 -0.71 -14.05 4.60
N GLU A 267 -0.95 -14.18 3.29
CA GLU A 267 -2.33 -14.30 2.82
C GLU A 267 -2.97 -15.47 3.52
N SER A 268 -4.05 -15.22 4.23
CA SER A 268 -4.97 -16.28 4.62
C SER A 268 -5.67 -16.75 3.35
N CYS A 269 -5.06 -17.71 2.64
CA CYS A 269 -5.75 -18.48 1.62
C CYS A 269 -6.76 -19.40 2.33
N GLU A 270 -7.84 -18.84 2.85
CA GLU A 270 -9.06 -19.55 3.17
C GLU A 270 -10.20 -18.93 2.39
N LYS A 271 -10.53 -19.55 1.29
CA LYS A 271 -11.86 -19.51 0.71
C LYS A 271 -12.40 -20.93 0.61
#